data_749b1ea18273d132e137a519c3e7ee9c
#
_entry.id   749b1ea18273d132e137a519c3e7ee9c
#
_cell.length_a   1.000
_cell.length_b   1.000
_cell.length_c   1.000
_cell.angle_alpha   90.00
_cell.angle_beta   90.00
_cell.angle_gamma   90.00
#
_symmetry.space_group_name_H-M   'P 1'
#
loop_
_entity.id
_entity.type
_entity.pdbx_description
1 polymer ?
#
loop_
_entity_poly.entity_id
_entity_poly.type
_entity_poly.pdbx_seq_one_letter_code
_entity_poly.pdbx_strand_id
1 'polypeptide(L)'
;MTDRTDVPPGRVVVVGASMAGLRAAEQLRAAGWAGAVTVVGDEPHMPYNRPPLSKEVLAGKASFESLAFTPKASAADVEWRLGTKAVSASLADRTIDLDDGSTLSYGGLVVATGMRPRRLRCPGPRTGRHTVRTLTDAQALRAELTRPGVRVVVVGAGFIGCEVAATALGLGVAEVTVVDPLPLPMVGPLGELLARALLRRHEERGVRFALGTGVAGFEGDDRVTGVVLGDGTVLPADVVVESVGSVANVEWLDGNGVDLGDGVLTDEWLRVGGRPDVVAVGDVARFPNARYDGVPRRVEHWSIPTDTAKHAAKSLAAHLAGRELSGGEGELAPFAPLPTFWSDQHDFRLQSFGAPVLGIDDVRVLDGDPEADVLVGYHAGEQLVGVVALGGPATAAKAARYRAELLKQPALTVQGASK
;
A
#
# COMPACT_ATOMS: atom_id res chain seq x y z
N MET A 1 -5.26 28.82 35.62
CA MET A 1 -6.08 27.59 35.65
C MET A 1 -7.08 27.77 34.52
N THR A 2 -6.69 27.38 33.33
CA THR A 2 -7.57 27.39 32.14
C THR A 2 -8.39 26.11 32.16
N ASP A 3 -9.67 26.32 32.12
CA ASP A 3 -10.74 25.33 32.08
C ASP A 3 -10.41 24.24 31.04
N ARG A 4 -10.22 22.99 31.49
CA ARG A 4 -10.15 21.85 30.60
C ARG A 4 -11.56 21.71 30.01
N THR A 5 -11.70 22.20 28.79
CA THR A 5 -12.90 21.95 27.99
C THR A 5 -13.14 20.44 27.97
N ASP A 6 -14.23 20.00 28.58
CA ASP A 6 -14.75 18.62 28.52
C ASP A 6 -14.91 18.22 27.05
N VAL A 7 -13.87 17.55 26.52
CA VAL A 7 -14.02 16.84 25.22
C VAL A 7 -15.06 15.76 25.49
N PRO A 8 -16.20 15.73 24.78
CA PRO A 8 -17.20 14.72 25.01
C PRO A 8 -16.57 13.33 24.88
N PRO A 9 -16.67 12.44 25.87
CA PRO A 9 -16.11 11.09 25.79
C PRO A 9 -16.98 10.23 24.85
N GLY A 10 -17.00 10.57 23.56
CA GLY A 10 -18.02 10.01 22.70
C GLY A 10 -17.78 10.00 21.20
N ARG A 11 -16.71 10.62 20.68
CA ARG A 11 -16.47 10.65 19.24
C ARG A 11 -15.15 9.98 18.90
N VAL A 12 -15.15 9.09 17.91
CA VAL A 12 -13.93 8.62 17.22
C VAL A 12 -13.84 9.32 15.88
N VAL A 13 -12.70 9.94 15.60
CA VAL A 13 -12.38 10.50 14.28
C VAL A 13 -11.43 9.54 13.56
N VAL A 14 -11.77 9.22 12.31
CA VAL A 14 -10.96 8.42 11.39
C VAL A 14 -10.48 9.34 10.28
N VAL A 15 -9.17 9.54 10.16
CA VAL A 15 -8.58 10.38 9.09
C VAL A 15 -8.07 9.48 7.98
N GLY A 16 -8.76 9.52 6.84
CA GLY A 16 -8.54 8.70 5.66
C GLY A 16 -9.79 7.88 5.30
N ALA A 17 -10.51 8.29 4.24
CA ALA A 17 -11.76 7.65 3.77
C ALA A 17 -11.52 6.62 2.66
N SER A 18 -10.47 5.80 2.76
CA SER A 18 -10.23 4.66 1.88
C SER A 18 -10.57 3.35 2.60
N MET A 19 -10.12 2.20 2.08
CA MET A 19 -10.42 0.88 2.65
C MET A 19 -10.08 0.79 4.14
N ALA A 20 -8.92 1.33 4.57
CA ALA A 20 -8.52 1.28 5.98
C ALA A 20 -9.49 2.04 6.89
N GLY A 21 -9.93 3.23 6.49
CA GLY A 21 -10.91 4.02 7.25
C GLY A 21 -12.29 3.37 7.30
N LEU A 22 -12.77 2.84 6.18
CA LEU A 22 -14.03 2.08 6.16
C LEU A 22 -13.97 0.87 7.10
N ARG A 23 -12.90 0.06 6.99
CA ARG A 23 -12.74 -1.11 7.85
C ARG A 23 -12.58 -0.71 9.32
N ALA A 24 -11.91 0.41 9.63
CA ALA A 24 -11.80 0.91 11.00
C ALA A 24 -13.19 1.28 11.56
N ALA A 25 -14.02 2.01 10.82
CA ALA A 25 -15.36 2.36 11.23
C ALA A 25 -16.24 1.11 11.48
N GLU A 26 -16.21 0.14 10.55
CA GLU A 26 -16.94 -1.12 10.70
C GLU A 26 -16.45 -1.96 11.89
N GLN A 27 -15.13 -2.00 12.12
CA GLN A 27 -14.55 -2.80 13.20
C GLN A 27 -14.72 -2.15 14.57
N LEU A 28 -14.81 -0.81 14.66
CA LEU A 28 -15.18 -0.12 15.89
C LEU A 28 -16.61 -0.53 16.32
N ARG A 29 -17.57 -0.59 15.39
CA ARG A 29 -18.91 -1.10 15.68
C ARG A 29 -18.89 -2.58 16.12
N ALA A 30 -18.11 -3.41 15.41
CA ALA A 30 -17.95 -4.83 15.78
C ALA A 30 -17.25 -5.03 17.15
N ALA A 31 -16.39 -4.09 17.57
CA ALA A 31 -15.75 -4.07 18.89
C ALA A 31 -16.65 -3.51 20.01
N GLY A 32 -17.89 -3.11 19.69
CA GLY A 32 -18.87 -2.63 20.65
C GLY A 32 -18.86 -1.11 20.88
N TRP A 33 -18.12 -0.34 20.08
CA TRP A 33 -18.17 1.11 20.17
C TRP A 33 -19.51 1.65 19.64
N ALA A 34 -20.33 2.25 20.51
CA ALA A 34 -21.64 2.81 20.19
C ALA A 34 -21.65 4.34 20.02
N GLY A 35 -20.52 5.01 20.35
CA GLY A 35 -20.39 6.46 20.21
C GLY A 35 -20.29 6.93 18.76
N ALA A 36 -20.30 8.23 18.54
CA ALA A 36 -20.18 8.82 17.20
C ALA A 36 -18.87 8.41 16.51
N VAL A 37 -18.92 8.18 15.18
CA VAL A 37 -17.77 7.96 14.32
C VAL A 37 -17.86 8.91 13.14
N THR A 38 -16.82 9.74 12.95
CA THR A 38 -16.68 10.64 11.80
C THR A 38 -15.48 10.21 11.00
N VAL A 39 -15.65 9.95 9.69
CA VAL A 39 -14.57 9.62 8.76
C VAL A 39 -14.31 10.82 7.85
N VAL A 40 -13.05 11.27 7.78
CA VAL A 40 -12.62 12.41 6.94
C VAL A 40 -11.76 11.89 5.81
N GLY A 41 -11.97 12.35 4.57
CA GLY A 41 -11.17 11.95 3.42
C GLY A 41 -11.11 13.00 2.33
N ASP A 42 -9.94 13.13 1.71
CA ASP A 42 -9.63 14.13 0.68
C ASP A 42 -10.24 13.82 -0.70
N GLU A 43 -10.58 12.56 -0.98
CA GLU A 43 -11.31 12.19 -2.19
C GLU A 43 -12.82 12.42 -2.03
N PRO A 44 -13.54 12.86 -3.09
CA PRO A 44 -14.99 13.08 -3.04
C PRO A 44 -15.81 11.79 -3.13
N HIS A 45 -15.16 10.64 -3.10
CA HIS A 45 -15.75 9.33 -3.32
C HIS A 45 -15.81 8.51 -2.03
N MET A 46 -16.88 7.72 -1.87
CA MET A 46 -16.90 6.63 -0.88
C MET A 46 -15.74 5.65 -1.13
N PRO A 47 -15.28 4.92 -0.09
CA PRO A 47 -14.20 3.95 -0.22
C PRO A 47 -14.41 2.97 -1.37
N TYR A 48 -13.35 2.70 -2.13
CA TYR A 48 -13.38 1.78 -3.27
C TYR A 48 -12.10 0.94 -3.36
N ASN A 49 -12.16 -0.14 -4.15
CA ASN A 49 -11.05 -1.08 -4.35
C ASN A 49 -10.03 -0.49 -5.32
N ARG A 50 -8.79 -0.24 -4.86
CA ARG A 50 -7.73 0.41 -5.66
C ARG A 50 -6.93 -0.53 -6.58
N PRO A 51 -6.67 -1.82 -6.25
CA PRO A 51 -5.89 -2.70 -7.13
C PRO A 51 -6.35 -2.79 -8.59
N PRO A 52 -7.66 -2.66 -8.92
CA PRO A 52 -8.10 -2.63 -10.31
C PRO A 52 -7.71 -1.36 -11.09
N LEU A 53 -7.23 -0.29 -10.44
CA LEU A 53 -6.91 0.98 -11.09
C LEU A 53 -5.82 0.86 -12.16
N SER A 54 -4.80 0.03 -11.92
CA SER A 54 -3.72 -0.26 -12.87
C SER A 54 -4.08 -1.31 -13.93
N LYS A 55 -5.23 -1.97 -13.78
CA LYS A 55 -5.68 -3.13 -14.56
C LYS A 55 -7.05 -2.90 -15.22
N GLU A 56 -8.11 -3.38 -14.59
CA GLU A 56 -9.47 -3.41 -15.17
C GLU A 56 -10.02 -2.00 -15.42
N VAL A 57 -9.75 -1.03 -14.55
CA VAL A 57 -10.17 0.37 -14.76
C VAL A 57 -9.38 1.00 -15.88
N LEU A 58 -8.06 0.85 -15.86
CA LEU A 58 -7.20 1.37 -16.91
C LEU A 58 -7.54 0.71 -18.27
N ALA A 59 -7.86 -0.59 -18.28
CA ALA A 59 -8.35 -1.30 -19.45
C ALA A 59 -9.78 -0.92 -19.88
N GLY A 60 -10.53 -0.18 -19.05
CA GLY A 60 -11.93 0.20 -19.29
C GLY A 60 -12.93 -0.93 -19.13
N LYS A 61 -12.56 -1.95 -18.36
CA LYS A 61 -13.39 -3.14 -18.08
C LYS A 61 -14.12 -3.04 -16.74
N ALA A 62 -13.84 -2.02 -15.92
CA ALA A 62 -14.49 -1.77 -14.64
C ALA A 62 -14.91 -0.29 -14.51
N SER A 63 -16.08 -0.06 -13.92
CA SER A 63 -16.59 1.27 -13.54
C SER A 63 -16.37 1.54 -12.06
N PHE A 64 -16.57 2.80 -11.61
CA PHE A 64 -16.52 3.16 -10.19
C PHE A 64 -17.51 2.33 -9.35
N GLU A 65 -18.74 2.15 -9.86
CA GLU A 65 -19.79 1.43 -9.15
C GLU A 65 -19.39 -0.03 -8.86
N SER A 66 -18.63 -0.65 -9.77
CA SER A 66 -18.12 -2.02 -9.57
C SER A 66 -16.97 -2.11 -8.58
N LEU A 67 -16.33 -0.97 -8.27
CA LEU A 67 -15.20 -0.88 -7.32
C LEU A 67 -15.64 -0.45 -5.93
N ALA A 68 -16.74 0.30 -5.81
CA ALA A 68 -17.19 0.90 -4.57
C ALA A 68 -17.44 -0.18 -3.51
N PHE A 69 -16.90 0.03 -2.31
CA PHE A 69 -17.27 -0.81 -1.16
C PHE A 69 -18.62 -0.37 -0.60
N THR A 70 -19.48 -1.33 -0.35
CA THR A 70 -20.72 -1.09 0.41
C THR A 70 -20.39 -1.17 1.91
N PRO A 71 -20.59 -0.09 2.69
CA PRO A 71 -20.45 -0.13 4.14
C PRO A 71 -21.41 -1.15 4.74
N LYS A 72 -20.99 -1.84 5.79
CA LYS A 72 -21.87 -2.75 6.54
C LYS A 72 -23.03 -1.97 7.19
N ALA A 73 -24.19 -2.60 7.34
CA ALA A 73 -25.34 -2.01 8.00
C ALA A 73 -25.04 -1.50 9.43
N SER A 74 -24.10 -2.16 10.14
CA SER A 74 -23.63 -1.72 11.46
C SER A 74 -22.89 -0.40 11.47
N ALA A 75 -22.45 0.11 10.31
CA ALA A 75 -21.75 1.38 10.14
C ALA A 75 -22.58 2.40 9.31
N ALA A 76 -23.90 2.18 9.21
CA ALA A 76 -24.79 3.08 8.45
C ALA A 76 -24.94 4.47 9.08
N ASP A 77 -24.66 4.60 10.38
CA ASP A 77 -24.72 5.83 11.16
C ASP A 77 -23.38 6.62 11.16
N VAL A 78 -22.38 6.15 10.45
CA VAL A 78 -21.07 6.83 10.36
C VAL A 78 -21.20 8.11 9.53
N GLU A 79 -20.71 9.22 10.09
CA GLU A 79 -20.61 10.49 9.38
C GLU A 79 -19.40 10.46 8.42
N TRP A 80 -19.64 10.73 7.13
CA TRP A 80 -18.59 10.82 6.11
C TRP A 80 -18.39 12.26 5.65
N ARG A 81 -17.19 12.81 5.87
CA ARG A 81 -16.74 14.10 5.34
C ARG A 81 -15.77 13.83 4.19
N LEU A 82 -16.33 13.66 3.00
CA LEU A 82 -15.60 13.40 1.77
C LEU A 82 -15.21 14.72 1.09
N GLY A 83 -14.10 14.72 0.34
CA GLY A 83 -13.55 15.91 -0.27
C GLY A 83 -12.98 16.91 0.75
N THR A 84 -12.65 16.45 1.96
CA THR A 84 -12.15 17.25 3.07
C THR A 84 -10.85 16.65 3.59
N LYS A 85 -9.80 17.46 3.74
CA LYS A 85 -8.46 17.02 4.13
C LYS A 85 -8.10 17.48 5.53
N ALA A 86 -7.54 16.60 6.35
CA ALA A 86 -6.87 16.98 7.58
C ALA A 86 -5.55 17.71 7.25
N VAL A 87 -5.35 18.89 7.82
CA VAL A 87 -4.18 19.76 7.56
C VAL A 87 -3.23 19.83 8.74
N SER A 88 -3.75 19.70 9.97
CA SER A 88 -2.95 19.61 11.19
C SER A 88 -3.68 18.83 12.28
N ALA A 89 -2.96 18.43 13.31
CA ALA A 89 -3.51 17.84 14.52
C ALA A 89 -2.74 18.29 15.76
N SER A 90 -3.44 18.46 16.88
CA SER A 90 -2.87 18.49 18.21
C SER A 90 -3.28 17.22 18.97
N LEU A 91 -2.34 16.29 19.13
CA LEU A 91 -2.62 15.07 19.89
C LEU A 91 -2.76 15.36 21.37
N ALA A 92 -2.15 16.42 21.87
CA ALA A 92 -2.26 16.88 23.25
C ALA A 92 -3.68 17.40 23.57
N ASP A 93 -4.22 18.23 22.67
CA ASP A 93 -5.55 18.84 22.80
C ASP A 93 -6.66 17.96 22.21
N ARG A 94 -6.31 16.86 21.56
CA ARG A 94 -7.23 15.94 20.88
C ARG A 94 -8.08 16.63 19.81
N THR A 95 -7.43 17.42 18.96
CA THR A 95 -8.07 18.17 17.88
C THR A 95 -7.42 17.91 16.53
N ILE A 96 -8.19 18.06 15.47
CA ILE A 96 -7.77 17.94 14.07
C ILE A 96 -8.35 19.14 13.32
N ASP A 97 -7.50 19.89 12.62
CA ASP A 97 -7.93 20.97 11.76
C ASP A 97 -8.09 20.45 10.32
N LEU A 98 -9.14 20.92 9.67
CA LEU A 98 -9.51 20.53 8.31
C LEU A 98 -9.30 21.70 7.34
N ASP A 99 -9.13 21.41 6.06
CA ASP A 99 -8.90 22.39 5.00
C ASP A 99 -10.13 23.28 4.70
N ASP A 100 -11.31 22.89 5.17
CA ASP A 100 -12.53 23.73 5.15
C ASP A 100 -12.58 24.76 6.30
N GLY A 101 -11.54 24.83 7.14
CA GLY A 101 -11.42 25.71 8.29
C GLY A 101 -12.12 25.21 9.56
N SER A 102 -12.74 24.05 9.54
CA SER A 102 -13.34 23.47 10.73
C SER A 102 -12.34 22.66 11.56
N THR A 103 -12.60 22.55 12.86
CA THR A 103 -11.81 21.72 13.80
C THR A 103 -12.68 20.62 14.38
N LEU A 104 -12.17 19.40 14.42
CA LEU A 104 -12.80 18.24 15.05
C LEU A 104 -12.10 17.88 16.35
N SER A 105 -12.85 17.80 17.45
CA SER A 105 -12.35 17.20 18.70
C SER A 105 -12.68 15.71 18.71
N TYR A 106 -11.83 14.89 19.35
CA TYR A 106 -12.01 13.45 19.44
C TYR A 106 -11.74 12.88 20.84
N GLY A 107 -12.40 11.79 21.18
CA GLY A 107 -12.03 10.91 22.28
C GLY A 107 -11.07 9.79 21.85
N GLY A 108 -11.17 9.39 20.57
CA GLY A 108 -10.26 8.43 19.93
C GLY A 108 -9.95 8.83 18.49
N LEU A 109 -8.71 8.59 18.05
CA LEU A 109 -8.23 8.91 16.71
C LEU A 109 -7.74 7.65 16.00
N VAL A 110 -8.18 7.48 14.74
CA VAL A 110 -7.63 6.47 13.81
C VAL A 110 -6.93 7.17 12.66
N VAL A 111 -5.62 6.98 12.54
CA VAL A 111 -4.80 7.45 11.41
C VAL A 111 -4.87 6.42 10.29
N ALA A 112 -5.53 6.74 9.17
CA ALA A 112 -5.80 5.85 8.04
C ALA A 112 -5.48 6.51 6.69
N THR A 113 -4.60 7.52 6.68
CA THR A 113 -4.31 8.38 5.52
C THR A 113 -3.56 7.72 4.38
N GLY A 114 -2.99 6.54 4.61
CA GLY A 114 -2.33 5.74 3.58
C GLY A 114 -1.14 6.44 2.93
N MET A 115 -0.99 6.21 1.63
CA MET A 115 0.17 6.62 0.85
C MET A 115 -0.24 7.43 -0.37
N ARG A 116 0.68 8.26 -0.88
CA ARG A 116 0.60 8.90 -2.19
C ARG A 116 1.78 8.49 -3.08
N PRO A 117 1.65 8.54 -4.42
CA PRO A 117 2.77 8.25 -5.32
C PRO A 117 3.89 9.29 -5.16
N ARG A 118 5.12 8.81 -5.20
CA ARG A 118 6.28 9.68 -5.35
C ARG A 118 6.34 10.22 -6.77
N ARG A 119 6.67 11.50 -6.91
CA ARG A 119 6.92 12.15 -8.19
C ARG A 119 8.40 12.43 -8.38
N LEU A 120 8.90 12.23 -9.59
CA LEU A 120 10.25 12.62 -9.95
C LEU A 120 10.38 14.14 -9.99
N ARG A 121 11.47 14.65 -9.39
CA ARG A 121 11.80 16.08 -9.35
C ARG A 121 12.79 16.47 -10.48
N CYS A 122 12.86 15.66 -11.54
CA CYS A 122 13.71 15.92 -12.70
C CYS A 122 13.15 17.09 -13.53
N PRO A 123 14.06 17.83 -14.24
CA PRO A 123 13.68 18.92 -15.15
C PRO A 123 12.75 18.43 -16.28
N GLY A 124 11.95 19.35 -16.83
CA GLY A 124 11.07 19.15 -17.97
C GLY A 124 9.57 19.33 -17.65
N PRO A 125 8.71 19.20 -18.67
CA PRO A 125 7.30 19.48 -18.55
C PRO A 125 6.58 18.46 -17.66
N ARG A 126 5.48 18.88 -17.04
CA ARG A 126 4.63 18.01 -16.22
C ARG A 126 3.47 17.39 -16.98
N THR A 127 2.98 18.06 -18.03
CA THR A 127 1.89 17.55 -18.87
C THR A 127 2.33 16.28 -19.59
N GLY A 128 1.49 15.26 -19.58
CA GLY A 128 1.81 13.93 -20.13
C GLY A 128 2.53 13.00 -19.14
N ARG A 129 2.77 13.46 -17.89
CA ARG A 129 3.35 12.64 -16.81
C ARG A 129 2.24 12.29 -15.81
N HIS A 130 2.02 11.01 -15.59
CA HIS A 130 0.92 10.44 -14.81
C HIS A 130 1.45 9.59 -13.65
N THR A 131 0.59 9.38 -12.66
CA THR A 131 0.72 8.34 -11.62
C THR A 131 -0.58 7.54 -11.61
N VAL A 132 -0.61 6.43 -10.89
CA VAL A 132 -1.83 5.64 -10.67
C VAL A 132 -2.03 5.42 -9.18
N ARG A 133 -2.97 6.17 -8.59
CA ARG A 133 -3.37 6.01 -7.17
C ARG A 133 -4.86 6.19 -6.96
N THR A 134 -5.46 7.13 -7.67
CA THR A 134 -6.88 7.49 -7.55
C THR A 134 -7.65 7.08 -8.80
N LEU A 135 -8.98 7.05 -8.69
CA LEU A 135 -9.85 6.83 -9.84
C LEU A 135 -9.61 7.88 -10.93
N THR A 136 -9.47 9.15 -10.53
CA THR A 136 -9.18 10.26 -11.44
C THR A 136 -7.85 10.07 -12.16
N ASP A 137 -6.80 9.60 -11.47
CA ASP A 137 -5.52 9.28 -12.11
C ASP A 137 -5.69 8.20 -13.18
N ALA A 138 -6.38 7.11 -12.87
CA ALA A 138 -6.58 6.00 -13.80
C ALA A 138 -7.41 6.41 -15.02
N GLN A 139 -8.45 7.24 -14.84
CA GLN A 139 -9.26 7.78 -15.92
C GLN A 139 -8.47 8.72 -16.82
N ALA A 140 -7.70 9.64 -16.24
CA ALA A 140 -6.83 10.56 -16.97
C ALA A 140 -5.77 9.81 -17.78
N LEU A 141 -5.10 8.83 -17.17
CA LEU A 141 -4.11 7.99 -17.86
C LEU A 141 -4.77 7.18 -19.00
N ARG A 142 -5.93 6.58 -18.75
CA ARG A 142 -6.65 5.85 -19.79
C ARG A 142 -6.95 6.72 -21.02
N ALA A 143 -7.43 7.93 -20.80
CA ALA A 143 -7.73 8.86 -21.91
C ALA A 143 -6.51 9.10 -22.81
N GLU A 144 -5.31 9.16 -22.21
CA GLU A 144 -4.06 9.31 -22.95
C GLU A 144 -3.66 8.01 -23.68
N LEU A 145 -3.74 6.86 -23.01
CA LEU A 145 -3.33 5.55 -23.56
C LEU A 145 -4.21 5.08 -24.72
N THR A 146 -5.46 5.58 -24.83
CA THR A 146 -6.38 5.21 -25.90
C THR A 146 -6.22 6.05 -27.16
N ARG A 147 -5.29 7.02 -27.18
CA ARG A 147 -4.96 7.77 -28.40
C ARG A 147 -4.17 6.88 -29.37
N PRO A 148 -4.38 7.01 -30.71
CA PRO A 148 -3.63 6.22 -31.68
C PRO A 148 -2.12 6.48 -31.64
N GLY A 149 -1.34 5.42 -31.75
CA GLY A 149 0.11 5.51 -31.96
C GLY A 149 0.92 5.99 -30.75
N VAL A 150 0.36 5.95 -29.53
CA VAL A 150 1.01 6.43 -28.30
C VAL A 150 2.20 5.55 -27.93
N ARG A 151 3.33 6.20 -27.64
CA ARG A 151 4.52 5.58 -27.05
C ARG A 151 4.52 5.88 -25.56
N VAL A 152 4.65 4.84 -24.73
CA VAL A 152 4.56 4.92 -23.28
C VAL A 152 5.92 4.60 -22.65
N VAL A 153 6.39 5.48 -21.78
CA VAL A 153 7.52 5.16 -20.89
C VAL A 153 7.00 5.05 -19.47
N VAL A 154 7.19 3.88 -18.86
CA VAL A 154 6.90 3.64 -17.45
C VAL A 154 8.19 3.75 -16.65
N VAL A 155 8.25 4.68 -15.71
CA VAL A 155 9.42 4.85 -14.82
C VAL A 155 9.16 4.14 -13.51
N GLY A 156 9.96 3.11 -13.24
CA GLY A 156 9.82 2.19 -12.12
C GLY A 156 9.31 0.81 -12.54
N ALA A 157 10.15 -0.22 -12.38
CA ALA A 157 9.87 -1.62 -12.68
C ALA A 157 9.33 -2.39 -11.45
N GLY A 158 8.60 -1.71 -10.56
CA GLY A 158 7.87 -2.33 -9.45
C GLY A 158 6.52 -2.93 -9.89
N PHE A 159 5.74 -3.43 -8.92
CA PHE A 159 4.44 -4.08 -9.20
C PHE A 159 3.50 -3.20 -10.04
N ILE A 160 3.26 -1.96 -9.62
CA ILE A 160 2.35 -1.05 -10.32
C ILE A 160 2.87 -0.71 -11.73
N GLY A 161 4.17 -0.46 -11.87
CA GLY A 161 4.77 -0.14 -13.17
C GLY A 161 4.62 -1.29 -14.17
N CYS A 162 4.89 -2.53 -13.75
CA CYS A 162 4.73 -3.72 -14.58
C CYS A 162 3.25 -4.02 -14.90
N GLU A 163 2.32 -3.80 -13.96
CA GLU A 163 0.88 -3.91 -14.22
C GLU A 163 0.40 -2.89 -15.26
N VAL A 164 0.84 -1.62 -15.13
CA VAL A 164 0.52 -0.58 -16.10
C VAL A 164 1.10 -0.88 -17.47
N ALA A 165 2.37 -1.35 -17.54
CA ALA A 165 3.01 -1.74 -18.79
C ALA A 165 2.23 -2.86 -19.50
N ALA A 166 1.83 -3.90 -18.76
CA ALA A 166 1.02 -4.99 -19.27
C ALA A 166 -0.36 -4.51 -19.78
N THR A 167 -1.02 -3.63 -19.02
CA THR A 167 -2.33 -3.09 -19.39
C THR A 167 -2.25 -2.18 -20.60
N ALA A 168 -1.22 -1.31 -20.69
CA ALA A 168 -1.00 -0.41 -21.81
C ALA A 168 -0.80 -1.19 -23.13
N LEU A 169 0.01 -2.25 -23.11
CA LEU A 169 0.14 -3.13 -24.29
C LEU A 169 -1.20 -3.77 -24.66
N GLY A 170 -1.97 -4.21 -23.69
CA GLY A 170 -3.33 -4.76 -23.93
C GLY A 170 -4.32 -3.75 -24.52
N LEU A 171 -4.06 -2.44 -24.37
CA LEU A 171 -4.83 -1.35 -25.01
C LEU A 171 -4.36 -1.07 -26.44
N GLY A 172 -3.25 -1.66 -26.90
CA GLY A 172 -2.76 -1.51 -28.27
C GLY A 172 -1.93 -0.23 -28.49
N VAL A 173 -1.26 0.29 -27.47
CA VAL A 173 -0.29 1.39 -27.65
C VAL A 173 0.86 0.96 -28.56
N ALA A 174 1.50 1.92 -29.23
CA ALA A 174 2.53 1.62 -30.22
C ALA A 174 3.78 0.97 -29.61
N GLU A 175 4.15 1.41 -28.40
CA GLU A 175 5.35 0.95 -27.70
C GLU A 175 5.21 1.17 -26.19
N VAL A 176 5.76 0.23 -25.39
CA VAL A 176 5.94 0.39 -23.94
C VAL A 176 7.38 0.10 -23.59
N THR A 177 8.05 1.07 -22.94
CA THR A 177 9.39 0.90 -22.36
C THR A 177 9.34 1.15 -20.88
N VAL A 178 9.84 0.21 -20.08
CA VAL A 178 9.98 0.34 -18.62
C VAL A 178 11.42 0.72 -18.28
N VAL A 179 11.59 1.78 -17.49
CA VAL A 179 12.91 2.29 -17.04
C VAL A 179 13.05 2.07 -15.55
N ASP A 180 14.19 1.51 -15.10
CA ASP A 180 14.48 1.35 -13.68
C ASP A 180 16.00 1.41 -13.42
N PRO A 181 16.47 2.07 -12.34
CA PRO A 181 17.89 2.07 -11.97
C PRO A 181 18.42 0.71 -11.51
N LEU A 182 17.55 -0.21 -11.10
CA LEU A 182 17.93 -1.57 -10.75
C LEU A 182 18.12 -2.43 -12.00
N PRO A 183 18.95 -3.48 -11.94
CA PRO A 183 19.25 -4.34 -13.09
C PRO A 183 18.12 -5.29 -13.48
N LEU A 184 17.12 -5.50 -12.62
CA LEU A 184 16.02 -6.40 -12.85
C LEU A 184 14.72 -5.83 -12.24
N PRO A 185 13.55 -6.10 -12.84
CA PRO A 185 12.26 -5.69 -12.29
C PRO A 185 11.99 -6.42 -10.96
N MET A 186 11.49 -5.69 -9.96
CA MET A 186 11.09 -6.24 -8.65
C MET A 186 12.18 -7.06 -7.94
N VAL A 187 13.47 -6.88 -8.25
CA VAL A 187 14.56 -7.65 -7.63
C VAL A 187 14.62 -7.46 -6.12
N GLY A 188 14.32 -6.26 -5.61
CA GLY A 188 14.29 -5.98 -4.18
C GLY A 188 13.29 -6.86 -3.40
N PRO A 189 12.01 -6.93 -3.76
CA PRO A 189 11.01 -7.72 -3.05
C PRO A 189 11.01 -9.22 -3.38
N LEU A 190 11.54 -9.65 -4.54
CA LEU A 190 11.39 -11.03 -5.04
C LEU A 190 12.71 -11.80 -5.22
N GLY A 191 13.85 -11.12 -5.20
CA GLY A 191 15.13 -11.72 -5.49
C GLY A 191 15.37 -11.98 -6.99
N GLU A 192 16.59 -12.37 -7.31
CA GLU A 192 17.07 -12.44 -8.69
C GLU A 192 16.33 -13.52 -9.51
N LEU A 193 16.05 -14.68 -8.92
CA LEU A 193 15.43 -15.81 -9.62
C LEU A 193 14.07 -15.42 -10.24
N LEU A 194 13.15 -14.89 -9.42
CA LEU A 194 11.84 -14.47 -9.92
C LEU A 194 11.91 -13.18 -10.75
N ALA A 195 12.83 -12.27 -10.43
CA ALA A 195 13.03 -11.05 -11.19
C ALA A 195 13.44 -11.33 -12.64
N ARG A 196 14.34 -12.30 -12.88
CA ARG A 196 14.71 -12.76 -14.23
C ARG A 196 13.53 -13.42 -14.96
N ALA A 197 12.79 -14.28 -14.27
CA ALA A 197 11.60 -14.92 -14.85
C ALA A 197 10.52 -13.89 -15.25
N LEU A 198 10.36 -12.83 -14.46
CA LEU A 198 9.44 -11.73 -14.77
C LEU A 198 9.91 -10.90 -15.97
N LEU A 199 11.19 -10.51 -15.99
CA LEU A 199 11.77 -9.76 -17.11
C LEU A 199 11.48 -10.47 -18.42
N ARG A 200 11.87 -11.74 -18.52
CA ARG A 200 11.65 -12.56 -19.72
C ARG A 200 10.16 -12.59 -20.12
N ARG A 201 9.25 -12.85 -19.18
CA ARG A 201 7.81 -12.93 -19.47
C ARG A 201 7.24 -11.62 -20.03
N HIS A 202 7.73 -10.49 -19.55
CA HIS A 202 7.35 -9.17 -20.07
C HIS A 202 7.92 -8.93 -21.46
N GLU A 203 9.21 -9.25 -21.68
CA GLU A 203 9.87 -9.08 -22.99
C GLU A 203 9.25 -9.95 -24.07
N GLU A 204 8.93 -11.21 -23.76
CA GLU A 204 8.21 -12.13 -24.66
C GLU A 204 6.84 -11.59 -25.10
N ARG A 205 6.23 -10.71 -24.27
CA ARG A 205 4.95 -10.05 -24.56
C ARG A 205 5.10 -8.64 -25.17
N GLY A 206 6.33 -8.22 -25.45
CA GLY A 206 6.61 -6.98 -26.18
C GLY A 206 6.89 -5.76 -25.29
N VAL A 207 7.03 -5.91 -23.97
CA VAL A 207 7.54 -4.82 -23.12
C VAL A 207 9.04 -4.68 -23.34
N ARG A 208 9.52 -3.46 -23.57
CA ARG A 208 10.94 -3.15 -23.60
C ARG A 208 11.42 -2.68 -22.22
N PHE A 209 12.68 -2.94 -21.89
CA PHE A 209 13.28 -2.50 -20.64
C PHE A 209 14.56 -1.70 -20.89
N ALA A 210 14.71 -0.61 -20.15
CA ALA A 210 15.95 0.15 -19.98
C ALA A 210 16.33 0.12 -18.49
N LEU A 211 17.03 -0.95 -18.10
CA LEU A 211 17.41 -1.23 -16.70
C LEU A 211 18.84 -0.80 -16.41
N GLY A 212 19.15 -0.62 -15.11
CA GLY A 212 20.47 -0.15 -14.65
C GLY A 212 20.69 1.34 -14.88
N THR A 213 19.67 2.10 -15.27
CA THR A 213 19.74 3.54 -15.51
C THR A 213 18.51 4.25 -14.95
N GLY A 214 18.71 5.44 -14.40
CA GLY A 214 17.64 6.30 -13.91
C GLY A 214 17.24 7.36 -14.93
N VAL A 215 16.19 8.12 -14.60
CA VAL A 215 15.73 9.27 -15.38
C VAL A 215 16.46 10.52 -14.92
N ALA A 216 17.09 11.24 -15.86
CA ALA A 216 17.76 12.52 -15.64
C ALA A 216 16.83 13.72 -15.90
N GLY A 217 15.90 13.57 -16.87
CA GLY A 217 14.99 14.66 -17.24
C GLY A 217 13.92 14.23 -18.23
N PHE A 218 13.14 15.21 -18.66
CA PHE A 218 12.09 15.04 -19.65
C PHE A 218 12.22 16.09 -20.74
N GLU A 219 12.10 15.68 -22.00
CA GLU A 219 12.05 16.57 -23.14
C GLU A 219 10.65 17.06 -23.43
N GLY A 220 10.58 18.20 -24.11
CA GLY A 220 9.36 18.87 -24.54
C GLY A 220 9.20 20.25 -23.91
N ASP A 221 8.39 21.08 -24.52
CA ASP A 221 8.08 22.43 -24.03
C ASP A 221 6.91 22.38 -23.03
N ASP A 222 5.68 22.33 -23.55
CA ASP A 222 4.45 22.29 -22.74
C ASP A 222 4.08 20.87 -22.30
N ARG A 223 4.50 19.87 -23.08
CA ARG A 223 4.17 18.47 -22.87
C ARG A 223 5.38 17.58 -23.11
N VAL A 224 5.44 16.45 -22.38
CA VAL A 224 6.51 15.46 -22.56
C VAL A 224 6.51 14.91 -23.98
N THR A 225 7.70 14.84 -24.59
CA THR A 225 7.96 14.21 -25.91
C THR A 225 9.05 13.16 -25.82
N GLY A 226 9.82 13.12 -24.71
CA GLY A 226 10.89 12.16 -24.46
C GLY A 226 11.27 12.09 -23.00
N VAL A 227 11.92 10.98 -22.64
CA VAL A 227 12.54 10.72 -21.33
C VAL A 227 14.04 10.62 -21.52
N VAL A 228 14.79 11.50 -20.83
CA VAL A 228 16.26 11.52 -20.84
C VAL A 228 16.77 10.61 -19.74
N LEU A 229 17.54 9.60 -20.09
CA LEU A 229 18.17 8.67 -19.16
C LEU A 229 19.48 9.21 -18.61
N GLY A 230 19.99 8.59 -17.53
CA GLY A 230 21.24 9.00 -16.89
C GLY A 230 22.49 8.88 -17.75
N ASP A 231 22.47 8.05 -18.77
CA ASP A 231 23.54 7.89 -19.77
C ASP A 231 23.42 8.85 -20.97
N GLY A 232 22.40 9.72 -20.97
CA GLY A 232 22.10 10.67 -22.05
C GLY A 232 21.22 10.11 -23.18
N THR A 233 20.85 8.84 -23.13
CA THR A 233 19.88 8.26 -24.09
C THR A 233 18.51 8.94 -23.94
N VAL A 234 17.86 9.24 -25.06
CA VAL A 234 16.51 9.79 -25.08
C VAL A 234 15.53 8.73 -25.58
N LEU A 235 14.55 8.38 -24.77
CA LEU A 235 13.45 7.52 -25.14
C LEU A 235 12.27 8.39 -25.60
N PRO A 236 11.81 8.30 -26.84
CA PRO A 236 10.64 9.01 -27.30
C PRO A 236 9.39 8.59 -26.48
N ALA A 237 8.63 9.55 -25.97
CA ALA A 237 7.48 9.29 -25.10
C ALA A 237 6.37 10.31 -25.33
N ASP A 238 5.16 9.85 -25.57
CA ASP A 238 3.95 10.68 -25.63
C ASP A 238 3.22 10.70 -24.28
N VAL A 239 3.45 9.66 -23.46
CA VAL A 239 2.93 9.46 -22.09
C VAL A 239 4.01 8.87 -21.23
N VAL A 240 4.18 9.44 -20.03
CA VAL A 240 5.07 8.89 -18.98
C VAL A 240 4.23 8.50 -17.79
N VAL A 241 4.47 7.30 -17.23
CA VAL A 241 3.87 6.85 -15.98
C VAL A 241 4.95 6.74 -14.91
N GLU A 242 4.83 7.54 -13.85
CA GLU A 242 5.76 7.52 -12.73
C GLU A 242 5.29 6.53 -11.66
N SER A 243 6.01 5.42 -11.49
CA SER A 243 5.76 4.37 -10.51
C SER A 243 7.01 4.11 -9.65
N VAL A 244 7.57 5.20 -9.10
CA VAL A 244 8.86 5.25 -8.40
C VAL A 244 8.71 5.19 -6.87
N GLY A 245 7.75 4.41 -6.40
CA GLY A 245 7.44 4.21 -4.99
C GLY A 245 6.41 5.19 -4.44
N SER A 246 6.24 5.16 -3.14
CA SER A 246 5.19 5.86 -2.39
C SER A 246 5.77 6.70 -1.26
N VAL A 247 4.96 7.63 -0.75
CA VAL A 247 5.26 8.48 0.41
C VAL A 247 4.06 8.44 1.35
N ALA A 248 4.29 8.23 2.63
CA ALA A 248 3.23 8.22 3.64
C ALA A 248 2.61 9.62 3.79
N ASN A 249 1.29 9.67 3.98
CA ASN A 249 0.55 10.92 4.19
C ASN A 249 0.52 11.23 5.69
N VAL A 250 1.59 11.80 6.22
CA VAL A 250 1.79 11.98 7.67
C VAL A 250 2.00 13.43 8.10
N GLU A 251 2.17 14.37 7.16
CA GLU A 251 2.58 15.75 7.44
C GLU A 251 1.61 16.49 8.37
N TRP A 252 0.33 16.14 8.34
CA TRP A 252 -0.69 16.70 9.23
C TRP A 252 -0.50 16.31 10.72
N LEU A 253 0.39 15.33 11.00
CA LEU A 253 0.79 14.93 12.35
C LEU A 253 2.11 15.56 12.80
N ASP A 254 2.76 16.40 11.98
CA ASP A 254 4.00 17.06 12.35
C ASP A 254 3.86 17.85 13.65
N GLY A 255 4.93 17.91 14.45
CA GLY A 255 4.94 18.65 15.71
C GLY A 255 4.35 17.92 16.93
N ASN A 256 3.81 16.71 16.76
CA ASN A 256 3.20 15.92 17.86
C ASN A 256 4.17 14.99 18.59
N GLY A 257 5.47 15.01 18.28
CA GLY A 257 6.46 14.18 18.96
C GLY A 257 6.35 12.68 18.67
N VAL A 258 5.69 12.30 17.57
CA VAL A 258 5.57 10.91 17.11
C VAL A 258 6.53 10.63 15.95
N ASP A 259 6.99 9.39 15.82
CA ASP A 259 7.90 9.00 14.74
C ASP A 259 7.13 8.80 13.43
N LEU A 260 7.43 9.66 12.44
CA LEU A 260 6.82 9.73 11.12
C LEU A 260 7.80 9.40 9.97
N GLY A 261 9.00 8.94 10.27
CA GLY A 261 10.11 8.80 9.31
C GLY A 261 9.82 7.89 8.12
N ASP A 262 9.08 6.80 8.32
CA ASP A 262 8.56 5.90 7.27
C ASP A 262 7.16 5.44 7.63
N GLY A 263 6.17 6.35 7.53
CA GLY A 263 4.82 6.15 8.05
C GLY A 263 4.76 6.40 9.56
N VAL A 264 3.65 6.05 10.17
CA VAL A 264 3.40 6.28 11.59
C VAL A 264 3.85 5.07 12.39
N LEU A 265 4.87 5.23 13.24
CA LEU A 265 5.34 4.17 14.12
C LEU A 265 4.30 3.83 15.17
N THR A 266 4.01 2.55 15.31
CA THR A 266 3.08 2.01 16.33
C THR A 266 3.75 0.95 17.18
N ASP A 267 3.14 0.69 18.33
CA ASP A 267 3.42 -0.50 19.14
C ASP A 267 2.72 -1.76 18.55
N GLU A 268 2.83 -2.88 19.26
CA GLU A 268 2.21 -4.16 18.87
C GLU A 268 0.68 -4.19 18.96
N TRP A 269 0.05 -3.16 19.53
CA TRP A 269 -1.40 -2.95 19.57
C TRP A 269 -1.88 -1.88 18.57
N LEU A 270 -0.98 -1.44 17.68
CA LEU A 270 -1.18 -0.40 16.69
C LEU A 270 -1.43 1.00 17.29
N ARG A 271 -0.97 1.26 18.51
CA ARG A 271 -1.03 2.57 19.18
C ARG A 271 0.13 3.45 18.75
N VAL A 272 -0.14 4.74 18.62
CA VAL A 272 0.82 5.74 18.15
C VAL A 272 1.48 6.44 19.33
N GLY A 273 2.82 6.42 19.41
CA GLY A 273 3.58 7.14 20.43
C GLY A 273 3.23 6.72 21.87
N GLY A 274 2.83 5.47 22.08
CA GLY A 274 2.39 4.96 23.38
C GLY A 274 1.02 5.49 23.83
N ARG A 275 0.30 6.21 22.96
CA ARG A 275 -1.02 6.80 23.27
C ARG A 275 -2.13 5.77 23.02
N PRO A 276 -2.91 5.41 24.06
CA PRO A 276 -3.98 4.43 23.88
C PRO A 276 -5.21 4.98 23.14
N ASP A 277 -5.33 6.31 23.05
CA ASP A 277 -6.40 7.04 22.36
C ASP A 277 -6.12 7.29 20.87
N VAL A 278 -4.91 6.92 20.35
CA VAL A 278 -4.51 7.14 18.96
C VAL A 278 -3.98 5.84 18.37
N VAL A 279 -4.54 5.38 17.26
CA VAL A 279 -4.09 4.19 16.54
C VAL A 279 -3.83 4.50 15.06
N ALA A 280 -2.94 3.73 14.40
CA ALA A 280 -2.73 3.83 12.96
C ALA A 280 -3.06 2.51 12.26
N VAL A 281 -3.65 2.59 11.06
CA VAL A 281 -4.11 1.44 10.28
C VAL A 281 -3.81 1.59 8.79
N GLY A 282 -3.70 0.47 8.10
CA GLY A 282 -3.41 0.43 6.65
C GLY A 282 -1.97 0.77 6.32
N ASP A 283 -1.75 1.19 5.08
CA ASP A 283 -0.40 1.37 4.51
C ASP A 283 0.45 2.43 5.24
N VAL A 284 -0.18 3.37 5.95
CA VAL A 284 0.50 4.41 6.72
C VAL A 284 1.11 3.88 8.02
N ALA A 285 0.60 2.76 8.55
CA ALA A 285 1.06 2.19 9.82
C ALA A 285 2.38 1.43 9.64
N ARG A 286 3.35 1.77 10.48
CA ARG A 286 4.63 1.05 10.62
C ARG A 286 4.64 0.33 11.96
N PHE A 287 4.55 -0.98 11.93
CA PHE A 287 4.33 -1.81 13.12
C PHE A 287 5.34 -2.95 13.25
N PRO A 288 5.69 -3.34 14.50
CA PRO A 288 6.46 -4.55 14.73
C PRO A 288 5.60 -5.77 14.42
N ASN A 289 6.22 -6.83 13.90
CA ASN A 289 5.53 -8.10 13.67
C ASN A 289 6.27 -9.20 14.41
N ALA A 290 5.69 -9.64 15.52
CA ALA A 290 6.27 -10.65 16.40
C ALA A 290 6.37 -12.05 15.75
N ARG A 291 5.73 -12.27 14.60
CA ARG A 291 5.90 -13.50 13.81
C ARG A 291 7.30 -13.60 13.21
N TYR A 292 7.94 -12.47 12.98
CA TYR A 292 9.26 -12.36 12.38
C TYR A 292 10.28 -11.80 13.39
N ASP A 293 11.08 -10.85 12.99
CA ASP A 293 12.16 -10.26 13.78
C ASP A 293 11.74 -9.10 14.70
N GLY A 294 10.45 -8.76 14.72
CA GLY A 294 9.92 -7.65 15.51
C GLY A 294 10.32 -6.25 15.04
N VAL A 295 11.09 -6.13 13.97
CA VAL A 295 11.48 -4.82 13.43
C VAL A 295 10.27 -4.15 12.81
N PRO A 296 9.94 -2.90 13.21
CA PRO A 296 8.78 -2.19 12.65
C PRO A 296 8.93 -1.92 11.15
N ARG A 297 7.95 -2.38 10.36
CA ARG A 297 7.89 -2.18 8.90
C ARG A 297 6.50 -1.75 8.49
N ARG A 298 6.43 -0.97 7.41
CA ARG A 298 5.17 -0.78 6.66
C ARG A 298 4.97 -1.96 5.71
N VAL A 299 3.74 -2.38 5.55
CA VAL A 299 3.36 -3.46 4.65
C VAL A 299 2.21 -2.94 3.78
N GLU A 300 2.50 -2.64 2.52
CA GLU A 300 1.54 -2.08 1.55
C GLU A 300 0.78 -3.20 0.80
N HIS A 301 0.15 -4.13 1.55
CA HIS A 301 -0.58 -5.26 1.00
C HIS A 301 -2.09 -5.09 1.21
N TRP A 302 -2.89 -5.62 0.30
CA TRP A 302 -4.35 -5.44 0.29
C TRP A 302 -5.05 -5.95 1.56
N SER A 303 -4.55 -6.97 2.23
CA SER A 303 -5.13 -7.48 3.48
C SER A 303 -4.87 -6.58 4.69
N ILE A 304 -3.75 -5.85 4.68
CA ILE A 304 -3.27 -5.07 5.84
C ILE A 304 -4.26 -3.99 6.30
N PRO A 305 -4.92 -3.23 5.43
CA PRO A 305 -5.97 -2.31 5.86
C PRO A 305 -7.07 -2.95 6.69
N THR A 306 -7.50 -4.16 6.35
CA THR A 306 -8.53 -4.90 7.09
C THR A 306 -7.97 -5.49 8.39
N ASP A 307 -6.79 -6.10 8.34
CA ASP A 307 -6.19 -6.78 9.49
C ASP A 307 -5.80 -5.77 10.57
N THR A 308 -5.16 -4.65 10.18
CA THR A 308 -4.81 -3.56 11.11
C THR A 308 -6.06 -2.90 11.69
N ALA A 309 -7.07 -2.60 10.88
CA ALA A 309 -8.33 -2.01 11.34
C ALA A 309 -9.04 -2.90 12.37
N LYS A 310 -9.08 -4.21 12.14
CA LYS A 310 -9.69 -5.18 13.06
C LYS A 310 -8.97 -5.22 14.41
N HIS A 311 -7.64 -5.14 14.39
CA HIS A 311 -6.83 -5.17 15.61
C HIS A 311 -6.88 -3.83 16.35
N ALA A 312 -6.63 -2.72 15.65
CA ALA A 312 -6.62 -1.37 16.21
C ALA A 312 -7.99 -0.96 16.78
N ALA A 313 -9.10 -1.34 16.14
CA ALA A 313 -10.44 -1.06 16.66
C ALA A 313 -10.69 -1.73 18.01
N LYS A 314 -10.20 -2.94 18.24
CA LYS A 314 -10.30 -3.61 19.54
C LYS A 314 -9.46 -2.91 20.59
N SER A 315 -8.22 -2.51 20.24
CA SER A 315 -7.31 -1.76 21.10
C SER A 315 -7.95 -0.42 21.53
N LEU A 316 -8.44 0.36 20.56
CA LEU A 316 -9.04 1.67 20.81
C LEU A 316 -10.36 1.56 21.59
N ALA A 317 -11.25 0.63 21.21
CA ALA A 317 -12.52 0.43 21.90
C ALA A 317 -12.33 -0.04 23.35
N ALA A 318 -11.32 -0.85 23.64
CA ALA A 318 -10.98 -1.24 25.01
C ALA A 318 -10.58 -0.01 25.84
N HIS A 319 -9.71 0.85 25.32
CA HIS A 319 -9.31 2.10 25.98
C HIS A 319 -10.50 3.02 26.24
N LEU A 320 -11.34 3.25 25.22
CA LEU A 320 -12.52 4.12 25.33
C LEU A 320 -13.57 3.58 26.32
N ALA A 321 -13.56 2.27 26.58
CA ALA A 321 -14.37 1.62 27.60
C ALA A 321 -13.68 1.59 28.99
N GLY A 322 -12.55 2.28 29.17
CA GLY A 322 -11.78 2.32 30.42
C GLY A 322 -11.09 0.99 30.77
N ARG A 323 -10.85 0.11 29.78
CA ARG A 323 -10.13 -1.16 29.97
C ARG A 323 -8.67 -0.99 29.54
N GLU A 324 -7.76 -1.39 30.41
CA GLU A 324 -6.33 -1.49 30.07
C GLU A 324 -6.05 -2.82 29.36
N LEU A 325 -5.17 -2.79 28.36
CA LEU A 325 -4.63 -3.98 27.69
C LEU A 325 -3.26 -4.25 28.32
N SER A 326 -3.16 -5.28 29.14
CA SER A 326 -1.94 -5.65 29.88
C SER A 326 -1.23 -6.88 29.31
N GLY A 327 -1.79 -7.50 28.27
CA GLY A 327 -1.22 -8.73 27.67
C GLY A 327 -1.51 -9.99 28.46
N GLY A 328 -2.48 -9.96 29.38
CA GLY A 328 -2.92 -11.11 30.16
C GLY A 328 -3.71 -12.14 29.36
N GLU A 329 -3.93 -13.31 29.96
CA GLU A 329 -4.67 -14.40 29.33
C GLU A 329 -6.12 -13.96 29.05
N GLY A 330 -6.56 -14.09 27.78
CA GLY A 330 -7.89 -13.63 27.30
C GLY A 330 -7.92 -12.19 26.78
N GLU A 331 -6.80 -11.44 26.83
CA GLU A 331 -6.67 -10.10 26.28
C GLU A 331 -6.25 -10.11 24.77
N LEU A 332 -6.17 -8.91 24.18
CA LEU A 332 -5.74 -8.75 22.80
C LEU A 332 -4.26 -9.11 22.65
N ALA A 333 -3.96 -10.19 21.92
CA ALA A 333 -2.59 -10.57 21.61
C ALA A 333 -1.90 -9.51 20.73
N PRO A 334 -0.55 -9.40 20.75
CA PRO A 334 0.20 -8.55 19.84
C PRO A 334 -0.18 -8.77 18.36
N PHE A 335 -0.16 -7.70 17.58
CA PHE A 335 -0.48 -7.77 16.15
C PHE A 335 0.62 -8.51 15.39
N ALA A 336 0.28 -9.67 14.83
CA ALA A 336 1.22 -10.55 14.13
C ALA A 336 0.61 -11.10 12.83
N PRO A 337 0.37 -10.25 11.82
CA PRO A 337 -0.24 -10.67 10.56
C PRO A 337 0.69 -11.57 9.75
N LEU A 338 0.10 -12.41 8.87
CA LEU A 338 0.82 -13.05 7.78
C LEU A 338 0.62 -12.20 6.52
N PRO A 339 1.64 -11.44 6.08
CA PRO A 339 1.53 -10.61 4.88
C PRO A 339 1.13 -11.45 3.66
N THR A 340 0.28 -10.90 2.82
CA THR A 340 -0.19 -11.57 1.61
C THR A 340 -0.40 -10.54 0.52
N PHE A 341 0.17 -10.76 -0.66
CA PHE A 341 -0.10 -9.93 -1.82
C PHE A 341 -0.26 -10.77 -3.09
N TRP A 342 -0.81 -10.14 -4.12
CA TRP A 342 -0.82 -10.65 -5.48
C TRP A 342 -0.60 -9.50 -6.47
N SER A 343 -0.16 -9.85 -7.68
CA SER A 343 -0.09 -8.96 -8.81
C SER A 343 -0.49 -9.72 -10.07
N ASP A 344 -1.47 -9.22 -10.79
CA ASP A 344 -1.91 -9.75 -12.08
C ASP A 344 -1.28 -8.93 -13.19
N GLN A 345 -0.51 -9.58 -14.07
CA GLN A 345 0.21 -8.94 -15.16
C GLN A 345 0.06 -9.83 -16.41
N HIS A 346 -0.37 -9.24 -17.53
CA HIS A 346 -0.68 -10.01 -18.74
C HIS A 346 -1.63 -11.20 -18.44
N ASP A 347 -1.15 -12.42 -18.62
CA ASP A 347 -1.85 -13.69 -18.44
C ASP A 347 -1.32 -14.52 -17.27
N PHE A 348 -0.47 -13.94 -16.41
CA PHE A 348 0.09 -14.59 -15.24
C PHE A 348 -0.16 -13.80 -13.95
N ARG A 349 -0.05 -14.50 -12.84
CA ARG A 349 -0.17 -13.96 -11.48
C ARG A 349 1.07 -14.22 -10.67
N LEU A 350 1.48 -13.21 -9.92
CA LEU A 350 2.30 -13.38 -8.72
C LEU A 350 1.37 -13.54 -7.52
N GLN A 351 1.61 -14.56 -6.69
CA GLN A 351 0.89 -14.75 -5.43
C GLN A 351 1.89 -15.02 -4.32
N SER A 352 1.87 -14.21 -3.26
CA SER A 352 2.78 -14.29 -2.13
C SER A 352 2.07 -14.51 -0.81
N PHE A 353 2.69 -15.30 0.06
CA PHE A 353 2.36 -15.43 1.47
C PHE A 353 3.64 -15.34 2.30
N GLY A 354 3.58 -14.65 3.44
CA GLY A 354 4.72 -14.47 4.32
C GLY A 354 5.54 -13.22 4.02
N ALA A 355 6.80 -13.23 4.42
CA ALA A 355 7.75 -12.12 4.29
C ALA A 355 8.98 -12.53 3.44
N PRO A 356 8.84 -12.67 2.11
CA PRO A 356 9.93 -13.10 1.22
C PRO A 356 11.23 -12.30 1.40
N VAL A 357 11.13 -11.00 1.67
CA VAL A 357 12.29 -10.13 1.87
C VAL A 357 13.22 -10.58 3.00
N LEU A 358 12.71 -11.31 3.99
CA LEU A 358 13.51 -11.83 5.12
C LEU A 358 14.31 -13.10 4.76
N GLY A 359 14.01 -13.73 3.65
CA GLY A 359 14.70 -14.91 3.15
C GLY A 359 15.22 -14.74 1.72
N ILE A 360 15.43 -13.49 1.28
CA ILE A 360 15.76 -13.18 -0.12
C ILE A 360 17.11 -13.73 -0.57
N ASP A 361 18.02 -13.96 0.37
CA ASP A 361 19.35 -14.53 0.10
C ASP A 361 19.34 -16.06 -0.01
N ASP A 362 18.26 -16.74 0.36
CA ASP A 362 18.09 -18.20 0.26
C ASP A 362 16.72 -18.53 -0.37
N VAL A 363 16.68 -18.48 -1.69
CA VAL A 363 15.48 -18.75 -2.49
C VAL A 363 15.58 -20.15 -3.10
N ARG A 364 14.63 -21.02 -2.76
CA ARG A 364 14.60 -22.41 -3.21
C ARG A 364 13.36 -22.69 -4.06
N VAL A 365 13.53 -23.38 -5.20
CA VAL A 365 12.39 -23.84 -6.00
C VAL A 365 11.70 -24.98 -5.24
N LEU A 366 10.43 -24.79 -4.94
CA LEU A 366 9.59 -25.77 -4.25
C LEU A 366 8.80 -26.64 -5.24
N ASP A 367 8.43 -26.06 -6.39
CA ASP A 367 7.68 -26.75 -7.44
C ASP A 367 7.79 -25.99 -8.77
N GLY A 368 7.77 -26.70 -9.88
CA GLY A 368 7.78 -26.12 -11.22
C GLY A 368 9.16 -25.73 -11.72
N ASP A 369 9.19 -24.79 -12.67
CA ASP A 369 10.38 -24.34 -13.39
C ASP A 369 10.36 -22.80 -13.52
N PRO A 370 11.45 -22.08 -13.19
CA PRO A 370 11.56 -20.62 -13.44
C PRO A 370 11.35 -20.21 -14.89
N GLU A 371 11.63 -21.10 -15.85
CA GLU A 371 11.37 -20.87 -17.27
C GLU A 371 9.89 -21.00 -17.65
N ALA A 372 9.09 -21.62 -16.78
CA ALA A 372 7.64 -21.79 -16.90
C ALA A 372 6.93 -21.34 -15.62
N ASP A 373 5.92 -22.03 -15.15
CA ASP A 373 5.26 -21.75 -13.87
C ASP A 373 6.10 -22.29 -12.71
N VAL A 374 6.32 -21.45 -11.69
CA VAL A 374 7.19 -21.76 -10.56
C VAL A 374 6.60 -21.33 -9.22
N LEU A 375 6.86 -22.13 -8.20
CA LEU A 375 6.65 -21.81 -6.80
C LEU A 375 8.00 -21.84 -6.09
N VAL A 376 8.36 -20.76 -5.41
CA VAL A 376 9.60 -20.63 -4.64
C VAL A 376 9.32 -20.39 -3.17
N GLY A 377 10.20 -20.91 -2.32
CA GLY A 377 10.26 -20.67 -0.88
C GLY A 377 11.45 -19.76 -0.53
N TYR A 378 11.24 -18.87 0.41
CA TYR A 378 12.24 -17.96 0.96
C TYR A 378 12.58 -18.42 2.37
N HIS A 379 13.86 -18.61 2.66
CA HIS A 379 14.32 -19.18 3.91
C HIS A 379 15.24 -18.23 4.65
N ALA A 380 15.02 -18.12 5.96
CA ALA A 380 15.96 -17.50 6.89
C ALA A 380 16.58 -18.63 7.73
N GLY A 381 17.77 -19.07 7.36
CA GLY A 381 18.33 -20.33 7.82
C GLY A 381 17.46 -21.52 7.38
N GLU A 382 17.07 -22.36 8.32
CA GLU A 382 16.18 -23.50 8.03
C GLU A 382 14.69 -23.15 8.01
N GLN A 383 14.33 -21.93 8.42
CA GLN A 383 12.94 -21.52 8.55
C GLN A 383 12.39 -20.95 7.25
N LEU A 384 11.28 -21.52 6.75
CA LEU A 384 10.51 -20.95 5.66
C LEU A 384 9.80 -19.66 6.15
N VAL A 385 10.13 -18.49 5.60
CA VAL A 385 9.58 -17.19 6.00
C VAL A 385 8.58 -16.63 4.99
N GLY A 386 8.59 -17.16 3.76
CA GLY A 386 7.65 -16.74 2.73
C GLY A 386 7.67 -17.66 1.52
N VAL A 387 6.61 -17.60 0.73
CA VAL A 387 6.50 -18.29 -0.56
C VAL A 387 5.96 -17.32 -1.61
N VAL A 388 6.43 -17.48 -2.85
CA VAL A 388 5.90 -16.77 -4.02
C VAL A 388 5.66 -17.75 -5.15
N ALA A 389 4.46 -17.74 -5.71
CA ALA A 389 4.14 -18.38 -6.97
C ALA A 389 4.15 -17.38 -8.10
N LEU A 390 4.72 -17.74 -9.24
CA LEU A 390 4.67 -17.02 -10.49
C LEU A 390 4.12 -17.94 -11.58
N GLY A 391 2.94 -17.63 -12.10
CA GLY A 391 2.32 -18.48 -13.13
C GLY A 391 0.81 -18.33 -13.20
N GLY A 392 0.14 -19.37 -13.73
CA GLY A 392 -1.29 -19.43 -13.84
C GLY A 392 -2.04 -19.70 -12.53
N PRO A 393 -3.39 -19.79 -12.56
CA PRO A 393 -4.20 -19.99 -11.36
C PRO A 393 -3.85 -21.27 -10.56
N ALA A 394 -3.44 -22.35 -11.26
CA ALA A 394 -3.07 -23.59 -10.61
C ALA A 394 -1.80 -23.42 -9.74
N THR A 395 -0.82 -22.66 -10.22
CA THR A 395 0.43 -22.37 -9.49
C THR A 395 0.17 -21.43 -8.32
N ALA A 396 -0.67 -20.41 -8.49
CA ALA A 396 -1.11 -19.54 -7.41
C ALA A 396 -1.83 -20.33 -6.29
N ALA A 397 -2.66 -21.32 -6.64
CA ALA A 397 -3.34 -22.19 -5.68
C ALA A 397 -2.37 -23.06 -4.86
N LYS A 398 -1.22 -23.45 -5.44
CA LYS A 398 -0.17 -24.20 -4.71
C LYS A 398 0.43 -23.35 -3.58
N ALA A 399 0.69 -22.06 -3.83
CA ALA A 399 1.21 -21.16 -2.79
C ALA A 399 0.26 -21.04 -1.58
N ALA A 400 -1.05 -21.08 -1.80
CA ALA A 400 -2.03 -21.00 -0.72
C ALA A 400 -1.94 -22.18 0.28
N ARG A 401 -1.44 -23.32 -0.12
CA ARG A 401 -1.24 -24.49 0.76
C ARG A 401 -0.19 -24.22 1.83
N TYR A 402 0.83 -23.42 1.51
CA TYR A 402 1.88 -23.02 2.46
C TYR A 402 1.43 -22.02 3.50
N ARG A 403 0.27 -21.37 3.31
CA ARG A 403 -0.28 -20.40 4.29
C ARG A 403 -0.44 -21.03 5.69
N ALA A 404 -0.96 -22.27 5.75
CA ALA A 404 -1.15 -22.97 7.02
C ALA A 404 0.19 -23.36 7.67
N GLU A 405 1.19 -23.68 6.88
CA GLU A 405 2.55 -23.98 7.34
C GLU A 405 3.22 -22.74 7.90
N LEU A 406 3.22 -21.62 7.15
CA LEU A 406 3.77 -20.34 7.57
C LEU A 406 3.11 -19.81 8.86
N LEU A 407 1.81 -20.07 9.05
CA LEU A 407 1.12 -19.67 10.28
C LEU A 407 1.56 -20.51 11.51
N LYS A 408 2.06 -21.71 11.32
CA LYS A 408 2.55 -22.61 12.38
C LYS A 408 4.02 -22.43 12.71
N GLN A 409 4.78 -21.72 11.87
CA GLN A 409 6.20 -21.45 12.11
C GLN A 409 6.37 -20.66 13.42
N PRO A 410 7.39 -21.00 14.25
CA PRO A 410 7.73 -20.17 15.40
C PRO A 410 8.15 -18.78 14.97
N ALA A 411 8.14 -17.83 15.89
CA ALA A 411 8.71 -16.51 15.62
C ALA A 411 10.18 -16.63 15.17
N LEU A 412 10.57 -15.81 14.20
CA LEU A 412 11.94 -15.80 13.69
C LEU A 412 12.88 -15.33 14.81
N THR A 413 13.81 -16.19 15.22
CA THR A 413 14.81 -15.81 16.22
C THR A 413 15.95 -15.09 15.52
N VAL A 414 16.12 -13.79 15.77
CA VAL A 414 17.29 -13.03 15.30
C VAL A 414 18.51 -13.52 16.09
N GLN A 415 19.36 -14.33 15.48
CA GLN A 415 20.68 -14.62 16.03
C GLN A 415 21.52 -13.34 15.91
N GLY A 416 21.75 -12.66 17.04
CA GLY A 416 22.76 -11.60 17.10
C GLY A 416 22.32 -10.18 17.43
N ALA A 417 21.29 -9.94 18.23
CA ALA A 417 21.17 -8.70 18.97
C ALA A 417 21.94 -8.87 20.30
N SER A 418 23.27 -8.86 20.23
CA SER A 418 24.10 -8.61 21.42
C SER A 418 23.80 -7.19 21.90
N LYS A 419 23.49 -7.07 23.19
CA LYS A 419 23.16 -5.85 23.93
C LYS A 419 24.19 -4.74 23.80
#